data_b56d028ee1c9c3797cc63ebf54d75377
#
_entry.id   b56d028ee1c9c3797cc63ebf54d75377
#
_cell.length_a   1.000
_cell.length_b   1.000
_cell.length_c   1.000
_cell.angle_alpha   90.00
_cell.angle_beta   90.00
_cell.angle_gamma   90.00
#
_symmetry.space_group_name_H-M   'P 1'
#
loop_
_entity.id
_entity.type
_entity.pdbx_description
1 polymer ?
#
loop_
_entity_poly.entity_id
_entity_poly.type
_entity_poly.pdbx_seq_one_letter_code
_entity_poly.pdbx_strand_id
1 'polypeptide(L)'
;MAVINQVGNSLTGATGTGKFVGETSAVMVTPTIGAATGTSLRLSNSGILDNNGVSILTLNSVASAVNYITISNNIAGSRPYFEAIGSDTNIVLSLNGKGTSGVEIEGTSTNDNANTGYVGQVIESVVLASAPGAWTLGAATNLTSISLTAGDWDVYGNVGGVATTITLGQGWINSVSASAPDQAYMANISPATAARLNLIVPTRRVSLSSTTTYYISGAFAGTGTLNVYGAIWARRAR
;
A
#
# COMPACT_ATOMS: atom_id res chain seq x y z
N MET A 1 24.75 49.77 44.60
CA MET A 1 24.14 48.76 43.78
C MET A 1 25.20 48.19 42.87
N ALA A 2 25.61 47.05 43.15
CA ALA A 2 26.57 46.41 42.31
C ALA A 2 25.89 45.91 41.08
N VAL A 3 26.18 46.55 40.10
CA VAL A 3 25.86 45.98 38.85
C VAL A 3 26.80 44.87 38.63
N ILE A 4 26.25 43.85 38.76
CA ILE A 4 26.99 42.80 38.43
C ILE A 4 27.07 42.59 37.08
N ASN A 5 27.99 42.98 36.70
CA ASN A 5 28.33 42.70 35.53
C ASN A 5 29.10 41.55 35.42
N GLN A 6 28.87 40.76 35.96
CA GLN A 6 29.22 39.66 35.81
C GLN A 6 29.41 39.12 34.60
N VAL A 7 28.93 39.73 33.93
CA VAL A 7 29.08 39.53 32.72
C VAL A 7 30.24 38.88 32.30
N GLY A 8 30.89 39.09 32.43
CA GLY A 8 31.84 38.53 31.76
C GLY A 8 32.72 37.67 32.27
N ASN A 9 32.72 37.89 33.26
CA ASN A 9 33.78 37.38 33.83
C ASN A 9 33.71 35.98 34.06
N SER A 10 32.73 35.49 34.13
CA SER A 10 32.65 34.10 34.40
C SER A 10 32.20 33.27 33.30
N LEU A 11 32.16 33.80 32.16
CA LEU A 11 31.71 33.06 31.02
C LEU A 11 32.86 32.39 30.30
N THR A 12 33.61 31.66 31.00
CA THR A 12 34.70 30.88 30.44
C THR A 12 34.14 29.86 29.46
N GLY A 13 34.55 29.94 28.22
CA GLY A 13 34.05 29.10 27.15
C GLY A 13 32.97 29.73 26.28
N ALA A 14 32.56 30.96 26.56
CA ALA A 14 31.71 31.68 25.63
C ALA A 14 32.54 32.12 24.41
N THR A 15 32.26 31.45 23.30
CA THR A 15 32.92 31.76 22.03
C THR A 15 31.92 32.38 21.08
N GLY A 16 31.79 33.65 21.17
CA GLY A 16 30.89 34.37 20.28
C GLY A 16 30.55 35.75 20.83
N THR A 17 29.95 36.57 20.01
CA THR A 17 29.56 37.94 20.37
C THR A 17 28.19 38.01 21.03
N GLY A 18 27.51 36.90 21.18
CA GLY A 18 26.19 36.81 21.77
C GLY A 18 26.17 36.92 23.30
N LYS A 19 25.10 37.41 23.88
CA LYS A 19 24.91 37.42 25.31
C LYS A 19 24.63 36.02 25.83
N PHE A 20 25.24 35.70 26.97
CA PHE A 20 24.96 34.46 27.64
C PHE A 20 23.60 34.56 28.38
N VAL A 21 22.78 33.55 28.22
CA VAL A 21 21.49 33.47 28.89
C VAL A 21 21.62 32.39 29.97
N GLY A 22 21.72 32.81 31.19
CA GLY A 22 21.91 31.92 32.33
C GLY A 22 20.69 31.70 33.21
N GLU A 23 19.55 32.23 32.84
CA GLU A 23 18.34 32.11 33.64
C GLU A 23 17.41 31.00 33.12
N THR A 24 16.71 30.33 34.02
CA THR A 24 15.78 29.25 33.69
C THR A 24 14.54 29.70 32.94
N SER A 25 14.26 30.98 32.86
CA SER A 25 13.11 31.58 32.17
C SER A 25 13.50 32.75 31.31
N ALA A 26 14.64 32.70 30.69
CA ALA A 26 15.12 33.78 29.85
C ALA A 26 14.22 33.97 28.63
N VAL A 27 13.74 35.19 28.44
CA VAL A 27 13.01 35.57 27.23
C VAL A 27 14.02 36.11 26.22
N MET A 28 14.21 35.41 25.14
CA MET A 28 15.01 35.89 24.02
C MET A 28 14.10 36.48 22.95
N VAL A 29 14.32 37.74 22.66
CA VAL A 29 13.64 38.41 21.55
C VAL A 29 14.46 38.17 20.28
N THR A 30 13.90 37.56 19.29
CA THR A 30 14.57 37.23 18.02
C THR A 30 15.88 36.45 18.14
N PRO A 31 15.89 35.30 18.82
CA PRO A 31 17.11 34.51 18.92
C PRO A 31 17.49 33.90 17.56
N THR A 32 18.71 34.05 17.15
CA THR A 32 19.27 33.25 16.07
C THR A 32 19.88 32.00 16.69
N ILE A 33 19.23 30.88 16.50
CA ILE A 33 19.72 29.59 16.99
C ILE A 33 20.47 28.93 15.85
N GLY A 34 21.77 28.80 16.00
CA GLY A 34 22.59 28.00 15.08
C GLY A 34 22.40 26.51 15.34
N ALA A 35 23.42 25.70 15.19
CA ALA A 35 23.35 24.28 15.54
C ALA A 35 23.17 24.14 17.07
N ALA A 36 21.92 23.90 17.47
CA ALA A 36 21.58 23.64 18.86
C ALA A 36 21.64 22.14 19.16
N THR A 37 22.42 21.73 20.14
CA THR A 37 22.41 20.39 20.69
C THR A 37 21.53 20.36 21.92
N GLY A 38 20.43 19.67 21.89
CA GLY A 38 19.51 19.53 23.00
C GLY A 38 18.80 18.19 22.98
N THR A 39 18.28 17.75 24.12
CA THR A 39 17.53 16.50 24.23
C THR A 39 16.10 16.64 23.71
N SER A 40 15.55 17.87 23.71
CA SER A 40 14.21 18.16 23.18
C SER A 40 14.03 19.64 22.86
N LEU A 41 13.16 19.94 21.91
CA LEU A 41 12.64 21.27 21.63
C LEU A 41 11.14 21.29 22.01
N ARG A 42 10.75 22.12 22.95
CA ARG A 42 9.35 22.32 23.30
C ARG A 42 8.85 23.64 22.71
N LEU A 43 7.88 23.54 21.80
CA LEU A 43 7.21 24.70 21.23
C LEU A 43 5.93 24.96 22.00
N SER A 44 5.84 26.12 22.65
CA SER A 44 4.66 26.47 23.47
C SER A 44 3.43 26.90 22.63
N ASN A 45 3.67 27.36 21.42
CA ASN A 45 2.62 27.83 20.49
C ASN A 45 2.66 27.09 19.14
N SER A 46 3.02 25.83 19.20
CA SER A 46 2.55 24.85 18.24
C SER A 46 2.80 25.08 16.77
N GLY A 47 3.83 25.80 16.34
CA GLY A 47 4.01 25.95 14.90
C GLY A 47 5.45 26.19 14.46
N ILE A 48 5.75 25.75 13.24
CA ILE A 48 6.90 26.16 12.46
C ILE A 48 6.37 27.15 11.44
N LEU A 49 6.93 28.35 11.45
CA LEU A 49 6.52 29.47 10.59
C LEU A 49 7.56 29.70 9.48
N ASP A 50 7.12 30.24 8.37
CA ASP A 50 8.01 30.76 7.33
C ASP A 50 8.60 32.14 7.71
N ASN A 51 9.43 32.69 6.82
CA ASN A 51 10.04 33.99 7.01
C ASN A 51 9.04 35.17 7.08
N ASN A 52 7.80 34.97 6.64
CA ASN A 52 6.74 35.97 6.68
C ASN A 52 5.81 35.81 7.89
N GLY A 53 6.10 34.86 8.76
CA GLY A 53 5.28 34.54 9.92
C GLY A 53 4.05 33.69 9.60
N VAL A 54 3.97 33.07 8.42
CA VAL A 54 2.88 32.18 8.03
C VAL A 54 3.20 30.76 8.45
N SER A 55 2.21 30.03 8.98
CA SER A 55 2.40 28.67 9.46
C SER A 55 2.71 27.70 8.31
N ILE A 56 3.86 27.04 8.40
CA ILE A 56 4.23 25.90 7.55
C ILE A 56 3.68 24.62 8.15
N LEU A 57 3.81 24.46 9.47
CA LEU A 57 3.35 23.28 10.21
C LEU A 57 2.78 23.72 11.55
N THR A 58 1.57 23.28 11.85
CA THR A 58 0.95 23.46 13.16
C THR A 58 0.91 22.13 13.90
N LEU A 59 1.42 22.11 15.13
CA LEU A 59 1.47 20.94 15.99
C LEU A 59 0.42 21.08 17.09
N ASN A 60 -0.72 20.45 16.93
CA ASN A 60 -1.77 20.46 17.92
C ASN A 60 -1.53 19.40 18.98
N SER A 61 -1.62 19.76 20.24
CA SER A 61 -1.53 18.82 21.35
C SER A 61 -2.90 18.47 21.91
N VAL A 62 -3.05 17.21 22.28
CA VAL A 62 -4.23 16.71 23.01
C VAL A 62 -3.78 16.27 24.40
N ALA A 63 -4.53 16.66 25.43
CA ALA A 63 -4.22 16.24 26.78
C ALA A 63 -4.28 14.71 26.91
N SER A 64 -3.31 14.12 27.57
CA SER A 64 -3.19 12.67 27.76
C SER A 64 -3.05 11.86 26.46
N ALA A 65 -2.57 12.49 25.38
CA ALA A 65 -2.30 11.77 24.13
C ALA A 65 -1.26 10.67 24.35
N VAL A 66 -1.58 9.48 23.85
CA VAL A 66 -0.71 8.30 23.92
C VAL A 66 -0.24 7.86 22.53
N ASN A 67 -0.86 8.38 21.47
CA ASN A 67 -0.52 8.11 20.07
C ASN A 67 0.06 9.37 19.42
N TYR A 68 1.05 9.21 18.59
CA TYR A 68 1.75 10.32 17.94
C TYR A 68 2.35 9.91 16.60
N ILE A 69 2.91 10.86 15.90
CA ILE A 69 3.59 10.65 14.61
C ILE A 69 5.09 10.71 14.80
N THR A 70 5.80 9.75 14.23
CA THR A 70 7.25 9.84 14.04
C THR A 70 7.60 10.13 12.60
N ILE A 71 8.64 10.95 12.44
CA ILE A 71 9.30 11.21 11.17
C ILE A 71 10.74 10.74 11.33
N SER A 72 11.13 9.73 10.57
CA SER A 72 12.44 9.12 10.69
C SER A 72 13.22 9.19 9.38
N ASN A 73 14.50 9.58 9.48
CA ASN A 73 15.45 9.33 8.40
C ASN A 73 15.92 7.88 8.44
N ASN A 74 16.76 7.48 7.49
CA ASN A 74 17.34 6.13 7.49
C ASN A 74 18.70 6.13 6.77
N ILE A 75 19.43 5.03 6.89
CA ILE A 75 20.72 4.82 6.23
C ILE A 75 20.54 4.62 4.71
N ALA A 76 21.63 4.68 3.97
CA ALA A 76 21.65 4.41 2.55
C ALA A 76 21.04 3.03 2.22
N GLY A 77 20.18 2.98 1.20
CA GLY A 77 19.46 1.77 0.80
C GLY A 77 18.19 1.49 1.59
N SER A 78 17.91 2.23 2.66
CA SER A 78 16.67 2.16 3.43
C SER A 78 15.86 3.45 3.27
N ARG A 79 14.53 3.34 3.34
CA ARG A 79 13.64 4.49 3.15
C ARG A 79 13.43 5.27 4.45
N PRO A 80 13.36 6.59 4.43
CA PRO A 80 12.77 7.37 5.52
C PRO A 80 11.27 7.06 5.61
N TYR A 81 10.66 7.28 6.75
CA TYR A 81 9.24 7.01 6.93
C TYR A 81 8.55 8.01 7.85
N PHE A 82 7.23 8.06 7.70
CA PHE A 82 6.27 8.81 8.49
C PHE A 82 5.29 7.80 9.07
N GLU A 83 5.23 7.67 10.39
CA GLU A 83 4.58 6.56 11.05
C GLU A 83 3.71 7.02 12.22
N ALA A 84 2.53 6.42 12.38
CA ALA A 84 1.71 6.56 13.58
C ALA A 84 2.13 5.50 14.59
N ILE A 85 2.56 5.92 15.78
CA ILE A 85 2.97 5.04 16.88
C ILE A 85 2.34 5.47 18.19
N GLY A 86 2.38 4.61 19.20
CA GLY A 86 1.83 4.87 20.51
C GLY A 86 1.58 3.61 21.32
N SER A 87 0.78 3.73 22.38
CA SER A 87 0.47 2.63 23.27
C SER A 87 -0.78 1.83 22.88
N ASP A 88 -1.60 2.31 21.95
CA ASP A 88 -2.74 1.56 21.45
C ASP A 88 -2.29 0.44 20.50
N THR A 89 -2.99 -0.68 20.54
CA THR A 89 -2.66 -1.85 19.72
C THR A 89 -2.81 -1.61 18.21
N ASN A 90 -3.79 -0.77 17.84
CA ASN A 90 -4.08 -0.43 16.45
C ASN A 90 -4.23 1.08 16.30
N ILE A 91 -3.36 1.68 15.50
CA ILE A 91 -3.33 3.13 15.27
C ILE A 91 -3.43 3.38 13.77
N VAL A 92 -4.41 4.18 13.36
CA VAL A 92 -4.60 4.57 11.96
C VAL A 92 -3.85 5.87 11.68
N LEU A 93 -3.04 5.87 10.63
CA LEU A 93 -2.50 7.10 10.05
C LEU A 93 -3.50 7.67 9.05
N SER A 94 -4.04 8.85 9.34
CA SER A 94 -4.99 9.53 8.47
C SER A 94 -4.32 10.69 7.73
N LEU A 95 -4.49 10.72 6.40
CA LEU A 95 -4.08 11.81 5.53
C LEU A 95 -5.32 12.40 4.89
N ASN A 96 -5.62 13.68 5.13
CA ASN A 96 -6.84 14.31 4.67
C ASN A 96 -6.53 15.59 3.87
N GLY A 97 -7.13 15.70 2.69
CA GLY A 97 -7.20 16.96 1.98
C GLY A 97 -8.23 17.91 2.61
N LYS A 98 -8.25 19.16 2.18
CA LYS A 98 -9.22 20.18 2.63
C LYS A 98 -10.25 20.46 1.54
N GLY A 99 -11.50 20.63 1.93
CA GLY A 99 -12.62 20.95 1.03
C GLY A 99 -12.95 19.78 0.11
N THR A 100 -13.02 20.04 -1.18
CA THR A 100 -13.31 19.01 -2.21
C THR A 100 -12.05 18.30 -2.74
N SER A 101 -10.86 18.69 -2.28
CA SER A 101 -9.59 18.09 -2.69
C SER A 101 -9.25 16.87 -1.84
N GLY A 102 -8.60 15.90 -2.48
CA GLY A 102 -8.12 14.68 -1.82
C GLY A 102 -6.64 14.74 -1.45
N VAL A 103 -6.06 13.57 -1.27
CA VAL A 103 -4.62 13.35 -1.11
C VAL A 103 -4.08 12.81 -2.44
N GLU A 104 -3.04 13.43 -2.96
CA GLU A 104 -2.30 12.95 -4.13
C GLU A 104 -1.07 12.18 -3.67
N ILE A 105 -0.88 10.98 -4.21
CA ILE A 105 0.31 10.16 -3.98
C ILE A 105 0.93 9.88 -5.33
N GLU A 106 2.17 10.33 -5.51
CA GLU A 106 2.89 10.10 -6.76
C GLU A 106 3.25 8.61 -6.89
N GLY A 107 2.94 8.06 -8.06
CA GLY A 107 3.32 6.69 -8.42
C GLY A 107 4.75 6.64 -8.97
N THR A 108 5.27 5.42 -9.15
CA THR A 108 6.55 5.21 -9.83
C THR A 108 6.39 5.42 -11.34
N SER A 109 7.41 5.97 -11.99
CA SER A 109 7.52 6.04 -13.45
C SER A 109 8.31 4.88 -14.05
N THR A 110 8.80 3.97 -13.22
CA THR A 110 9.53 2.78 -13.63
C THR A 110 8.59 1.61 -13.86
N ASN A 111 8.98 0.69 -14.75
CA ASN A 111 8.21 -0.54 -15.00
C ASN A 111 8.54 -1.58 -13.92
N ASP A 112 8.07 -1.36 -12.73
CA ASP A 112 8.24 -2.24 -11.59
C ASP A 112 6.90 -2.55 -10.90
N ASN A 113 6.87 -3.57 -10.06
CA ASN A 113 5.73 -3.94 -9.24
C ASN A 113 5.89 -3.30 -7.86
N ALA A 114 4.79 -2.97 -7.20
CA ALA A 114 4.84 -2.58 -5.80
C ALA A 114 5.45 -3.71 -4.95
N ASN A 115 6.21 -3.32 -3.93
CA ASN A 115 6.83 -4.28 -3.03
C ASN A 115 5.79 -5.20 -2.36
N THR A 116 6.23 -6.41 -2.02
CA THR A 116 5.37 -7.38 -1.31
C THR A 116 4.77 -6.79 -0.05
N GLY A 117 3.45 -6.87 0.07
CA GLY A 117 2.70 -6.34 1.21
C GLY A 117 2.21 -4.90 1.03
N TYR A 118 2.59 -4.21 -0.03
CA TYR A 118 2.17 -2.83 -0.29
C TYR A 118 0.97 -2.74 -1.23
N VAL A 119 0.16 -1.70 -1.06
CA VAL A 119 -0.96 -1.38 -1.95
C VAL A 119 -0.44 -1.24 -3.39
N GLY A 120 -1.15 -1.85 -4.32
CA GLY A 120 -0.74 -1.89 -5.72
C GLY A 120 0.13 -3.10 -6.11
N GLN A 121 0.58 -3.92 -5.16
CA GLN A 121 1.26 -5.18 -5.48
C GLN A 121 0.41 -6.03 -6.41
N VAL A 122 1.00 -6.53 -7.50
CA VAL A 122 0.36 -7.43 -8.46
C VAL A 122 1.02 -8.81 -8.37
N ILE A 123 0.20 -9.86 -8.35
CA ILE A 123 0.63 -11.25 -8.46
C ILE A 123 -0.12 -11.84 -9.65
N GLU A 124 0.60 -12.52 -10.53
CA GLU A 124 0.01 -13.11 -11.72
C GLU A 124 0.54 -14.51 -12.01
N SER A 125 -0.28 -15.28 -12.75
CA SER A 125 0.13 -16.55 -13.33
C SER A 125 -0.56 -16.72 -14.68
N VAL A 126 0.22 -17.03 -15.71
CA VAL A 126 -0.21 -17.05 -17.11
C VAL A 126 0.09 -18.40 -17.76
N VAL A 127 -0.89 -18.94 -18.48
CA VAL A 127 -0.73 -20.06 -19.42
C VAL A 127 -0.93 -19.52 -20.83
N LEU A 128 0.13 -19.50 -21.61
CA LEU A 128 0.14 -18.90 -22.95
C LEU A 128 -0.61 -19.77 -23.96
N ALA A 129 -1.27 -19.13 -24.92
CA ALA A 129 -1.92 -19.82 -26.04
C ALA A 129 -0.92 -20.53 -26.97
N SER A 130 0.36 -20.15 -26.94
CA SER A 130 1.46 -20.82 -27.66
C SER A 130 1.93 -22.11 -26.98
N ALA A 131 1.62 -22.28 -25.69
CA ALA A 131 1.93 -23.47 -24.90
C ALA A 131 0.71 -23.84 -24.02
N PRO A 132 -0.43 -24.19 -24.63
CA PRO A 132 -1.68 -24.40 -23.90
C PRO A 132 -1.65 -25.69 -23.08
N GLY A 133 -2.42 -25.71 -22.01
CA GLY A 133 -2.74 -26.93 -21.29
C GLY A 133 -3.75 -27.79 -22.05
N ALA A 134 -3.63 -29.10 -21.95
CA ALA A 134 -4.64 -30.02 -22.47
C ALA A 134 -5.64 -30.37 -21.38
N TRP A 135 -6.95 -30.19 -21.65
CA TRP A 135 -8.04 -30.50 -20.71
C TRP A 135 -8.97 -31.57 -21.28
N THR A 136 -9.65 -32.26 -20.38
CA THR A 136 -10.73 -33.15 -20.73
C THR A 136 -12.04 -32.38 -20.83
N LEU A 137 -12.74 -32.52 -21.94
CA LEU A 137 -14.05 -31.92 -22.12
C LEU A 137 -15.05 -32.42 -21.07
N GLY A 138 -15.86 -31.53 -20.54
CA GLY A 138 -16.84 -31.81 -19.50
C GLY A 138 -16.31 -31.82 -18.08
N ALA A 139 -14.99 -31.83 -17.87
CA ALA A 139 -14.38 -31.85 -16.55
C ALA A 139 -14.03 -30.43 -16.05
N ALA A 140 -14.35 -30.16 -14.78
CA ALA A 140 -13.85 -28.98 -14.09
C ALA A 140 -12.35 -29.13 -13.80
N THR A 141 -11.54 -28.19 -14.27
CA THR A 141 -10.09 -28.30 -14.17
C THR A 141 -9.46 -26.94 -13.87
N ASN A 142 -8.37 -26.92 -13.10
CA ASN A 142 -7.58 -25.69 -12.88
C ASN A 142 -6.72 -25.39 -14.09
N LEU A 143 -6.69 -24.14 -14.50
CA LEU A 143 -5.73 -23.65 -15.48
C LEU A 143 -4.40 -23.35 -14.81
N THR A 144 -4.44 -22.49 -13.80
CA THR A 144 -3.28 -22.10 -13.00
C THR A 144 -3.74 -21.52 -11.65
N SER A 145 -2.80 -21.11 -10.81
CA SER A 145 -3.08 -20.56 -9.48
C SER A 145 -2.08 -19.50 -9.08
N ILE A 146 -2.48 -18.69 -8.10
CA ILE A 146 -1.65 -17.72 -7.40
C ILE A 146 -1.80 -17.91 -5.89
N SER A 147 -0.74 -17.61 -5.14
CA SER A 147 -0.77 -17.60 -3.67
C SER A 147 -0.81 -16.16 -3.18
N LEU A 148 -1.86 -15.80 -2.45
CA LEU A 148 -2.09 -14.47 -1.91
C LEU A 148 -1.85 -14.47 -0.41
N THR A 149 -1.04 -13.55 0.08
CA THR A 149 -0.82 -13.34 1.52
C THR A 149 -2.04 -12.69 2.17
N ALA A 150 -2.08 -12.65 3.50
CA ALA A 150 -3.11 -11.91 4.24
C ALA A 150 -3.27 -10.46 3.72
N GLY A 151 -4.48 -9.94 3.75
CA GLY A 151 -4.86 -8.62 3.25
C GLY A 151 -6.04 -8.65 2.29
N ASP A 152 -6.36 -7.50 1.69
CA ASP A 152 -7.43 -7.37 0.72
C ASP A 152 -6.89 -7.37 -0.70
N TRP A 153 -7.53 -8.16 -1.55
CA TRP A 153 -7.13 -8.33 -2.94
C TRP A 153 -8.32 -8.23 -3.88
N ASP A 154 -8.11 -7.61 -5.02
CA ASP A 154 -8.99 -7.70 -6.18
C ASP A 154 -8.42 -8.77 -7.11
N VAL A 155 -9.18 -9.88 -7.29
CA VAL A 155 -8.77 -11.04 -8.07
C VAL A 155 -9.61 -11.12 -9.33
N TYR A 156 -8.97 -11.29 -10.49
CA TYR A 156 -9.62 -11.36 -11.79
C TYR A 156 -8.80 -12.23 -12.74
N GLY A 157 -9.40 -12.59 -13.88
CA GLY A 157 -8.70 -13.43 -14.84
C GLY A 157 -9.51 -13.76 -16.06
N ASN A 158 -8.93 -14.57 -16.93
CA ASN A 158 -9.60 -15.11 -18.08
C ASN A 158 -9.21 -16.57 -18.31
N VAL A 159 -10.12 -17.34 -18.87
CA VAL A 159 -9.85 -18.70 -19.32
C VAL A 159 -10.38 -18.88 -20.74
N GLY A 160 -9.53 -19.35 -21.64
CA GLY A 160 -9.85 -19.61 -23.04
C GLY A 160 -9.69 -21.06 -23.39
N GLY A 161 -10.52 -21.52 -24.31
CA GLY A 161 -10.48 -22.87 -24.86
C GLY A 161 -10.49 -22.87 -26.40
N VAL A 162 -9.81 -23.83 -26.97
CA VAL A 162 -9.82 -24.13 -28.42
C VAL A 162 -10.05 -25.63 -28.59
N ALA A 163 -11.07 -25.98 -29.38
CA ALA A 163 -11.42 -27.38 -29.70
C ALA A 163 -12.01 -27.46 -31.09
N THR A 164 -12.39 -28.64 -31.57
CA THR A 164 -13.12 -28.76 -32.85
C THR A 164 -14.45 -28.03 -32.78
N THR A 165 -15.23 -28.27 -31.71
CA THR A 165 -16.39 -27.46 -31.36
C THR A 165 -16.45 -27.24 -29.87
N ILE A 166 -16.95 -26.06 -29.46
CA ILE A 166 -17.29 -25.73 -28.06
C ILE A 166 -18.75 -25.34 -28.03
N THR A 167 -19.54 -26.01 -27.20
CA THR A 167 -20.96 -25.77 -27.00
C THR A 167 -21.29 -25.17 -25.64
N LEU A 168 -20.33 -25.25 -24.68
CA LEU A 168 -20.39 -24.62 -23.37
C LEU A 168 -18.99 -24.25 -22.96
N GLY A 169 -18.82 -23.04 -22.44
CA GLY A 169 -17.65 -22.61 -21.71
C GLY A 169 -18.03 -22.03 -20.38
N GLN A 170 -17.33 -22.44 -19.34
CA GLN A 170 -17.46 -21.94 -17.98
C GLN A 170 -16.08 -21.58 -17.45
N GLY A 171 -15.99 -20.45 -16.75
CA GLY A 171 -14.77 -19.99 -16.11
C GLY A 171 -15.04 -19.37 -14.75
N TRP A 172 -14.19 -19.60 -13.78
CA TRP A 172 -14.33 -19.06 -12.42
C TRP A 172 -13.01 -18.97 -11.70
N ILE A 173 -13.01 -18.18 -10.60
CA ILE A 173 -11.91 -18.08 -9.65
C ILE A 173 -12.42 -18.55 -8.28
N ASN A 174 -11.68 -19.47 -7.64
CA ASN A 174 -12.03 -20.00 -6.33
C ASN A 174 -10.76 -20.37 -5.54
N SER A 175 -10.87 -20.38 -4.21
CA SER A 175 -9.84 -20.91 -3.32
C SER A 175 -9.89 -22.43 -3.21
N VAL A 176 -10.96 -23.07 -3.66
CA VAL A 176 -11.08 -24.53 -3.72
C VAL A 176 -10.75 -25.01 -5.13
N SER A 177 -9.78 -25.91 -5.23
CA SER A 177 -9.28 -26.46 -6.48
C SER A 177 -10.38 -27.10 -7.31
N ALA A 178 -10.47 -26.74 -8.59
CA ALA A 178 -11.43 -27.24 -9.59
C ALA A 178 -12.92 -27.22 -9.15
N SER A 179 -13.24 -26.46 -8.10
CA SER A 179 -14.60 -26.34 -7.58
C SER A 179 -15.25 -25.06 -8.06
N ALA A 180 -16.41 -25.16 -8.69
CA ALA A 180 -17.19 -24.01 -9.10
C ALA A 180 -17.79 -23.29 -7.88
N PRO A 181 -17.66 -21.97 -7.76
CA PRO A 181 -18.36 -21.17 -6.77
C PRO A 181 -19.82 -20.96 -7.14
N ASP A 182 -20.52 -20.08 -6.42
CA ASP A 182 -21.82 -19.60 -6.83
C ASP A 182 -21.78 -18.99 -8.25
N GLN A 183 -22.85 -19.17 -9.02
CA GLN A 183 -22.93 -18.71 -10.41
C GLN A 183 -22.72 -17.20 -10.58
N ALA A 184 -22.99 -16.41 -9.55
CA ALA A 184 -22.72 -14.98 -9.55
C ALA A 184 -21.23 -14.63 -9.77
N TYR A 185 -20.33 -15.58 -9.50
CA TYR A 185 -18.88 -15.42 -9.64
C TYR A 185 -18.30 -16.22 -10.82
N MET A 186 -19.14 -16.62 -11.75
CA MET A 186 -18.76 -17.43 -12.91
C MET A 186 -19.05 -16.69 -14.21
N ALA A 187 -18.18 -16.90 -15.18
CA ALA A 187 -18.48 -16.62 -16.57
C ALA A 187 -19.02 -17.87 -17.25
N ASN A 188 -20.19 -17.76 -17.87
CA ASN A 188 -20.85 -18.85 -18.59
C ASN A 188 -21.25 -18.40 -19.99
N ILE A 189 -20.87 -19.15 -21.00
CA ILE A 189 -21.31 -18.94 -22.39
C ILE A 189 -21.69 -20.28 -23.01
N SER A 190 -22.85 -20.31 -23.68
CA SER A 190 -23.31 -21.47 -24.44
C SER A 190 -23.50 -21.06 -25.91
N PRO A 191 -22.42 -21.00 -26.71
CA PRO A 191 -22.51 -20.72 -28.12
C PRO A 191 -23.21 -21.89 -28.85
N ALA A 192 -23.85 -21.61 -29.99
CA ALA A 192 -24.40 -22.69 -30.81
C ALA A 192 -23.33 -23.67 -31.26
N THR A 193 -22.20 -23.13 -31.77
CA THR A 193 -20.93 -23.83 -32.01
C THR A 193 -19.82 -22.79 -32.09
N ALA A 194 -18.68 -23.05 -31.47
CA ALA A 194 -17.48 -22.23 -31.61
C ALA A 194 -16.24 -23.13 -31.61
N ALA A 195 -15.23 -22.78 -32.38
CA ALA A 195 -13.92 -23.46 -32.34
C ALA A 195 -12.99 -22.84 -31.27
N ARG A 196 -13.29 -21.62 -30.84
CA ARG A 196 -12.54 -20.88 -29.81
C ARG A 196 -13.51 -20.09 -28.95
N LEU A 197 -13.23 -20.07 -27.66
CA LEU A 197 -13.96 -19.29 -26.68
C LEU A 197 -12.98 -18.68 -25.68
N ASN A 198 -13.21 -17.45 -25.28
CA ASN A 198 -12.47 -16.80 -24.19
C ASN A 198 -13.46 -16.18 -23.21
N LEU A 199 -13.31 -16.51 -21.96
CA LEU A 199 -14.18 -16.12 -20.86
C LEU A 199 -13.44 -15.16 -19.94
N ILE A 200 -13.96 -13.97 -19.75
CA ILE A 200 -13.48 -13.04 -18.74
C ILE A 200 -14.22 -13.37 -17.44
N VAL A 201 -13.47 -13.76 -16.43
CA VAL A 201 -14.03 -14.05 -15.11
C VAL A 201 -14.25 -12.74 -14.36
N PRO A 202 -15.42 -12.53 -13.76
CA PRO A 202 -15.71 -11.31 -13.01
C PRO A 202 -14.68 -11.05 -11.90
N THR A 203 -14.30 -9.79 -11.73
CA THR A 203 -13.45 -9.36 -10.64
C THR A 203 -14.13 -9.62 -9.30
N ARG A 204 -13.41 -10.23 -8.38
CA ARG A 204 -13.88 -10.50 -7.04
C ARG A 204 -12.91 -9.90 -6.01
N ARG A 205 -13.46 -9.13 -5.06
CA ARG A 205 -12.70 -8.72 -3.88
C ARG A 205 -12.68 -9.83 -2.85
N VAL A 206 -11.50 -10.11 -2.28
CA VAL A 206 -11.29 -11.09 -1.22
C VAL A 206 -10.48 -10.48 -0.09
N SER A 207 -10.89 -10.76 1.16
CA SER A 207 -10.18 -10.35 2.37
C SER A 207 -9.66 -11.62 3.06
N LEU A 208 -8.35 -11.69 3.22
CA LEU A 208 -7.66 -12.88 3.69
C LEU A 208 -7.00 -12.63 5.04
N SER A 209 -7.25 -13.51 6.00
CA SER A 209 -6.57 -13.51 7.29
C SER A 209 -5.23 -14.29 7.29
N SER A 210 -5.00 -15.12 6.28
CA SER A 210 -3.79 -15.91 6.09
C SER A 210 -3.53 -16.14 4.62
N THR A 211 -2.33 -16.65 4.31
CA THR A 211 -1.97 -17.00 2.94
C THR A 211 -2.93 -18.06 2.37
N THR A 212 -3.52 -17.76 1.22
CA THR A 212 -4.52 -18.60 0.55
C THR A 212 -4.21 -18.70 -0.94
N THR A 213 -4.31 -19.93 -1.48
CA THR A 213 -4.19 -20.15 -2.93
C THR A 213 -5.53 -19.93 -3.61
N TYR A 214 -5.51 -19.16 -4.71
CA TYR A 214 -6.64 -18.98 -5.62
C TYR A 214 -6.32 -19.60 -6.97
N TYR A 215 -7.28 -20.33 -7.50
CA TYR A 215 -7.21 -21.01 -8.78
C TYR A 215 -8.10 -20.32 -9.79
N ILE A 216 -7.62 -20.13 -11.01
CA ILE A 216 -8.51 -19.93 -12.14
C ILE A 216 -8.78 -21.28 -12.77
N SER A 217 -10.05 -21.58 -12.93
CA SER A 217 -10.55 -22.89 -13.35
C SER A 217 -11.65 -22.71 -14.39
N GLY A 218 -11.97 -23.79 -15.06
CA GLY A 218 -13.09 -23.79 -15.99
C GLY A 218 -13.54 -25.19 -16.35
N ALA A 219 -14.60 -25.25 -17.15
CA ALA A 219 -15.10 -26.45 -17.79
C ALA A 219 -15.59 -26.08 -19.19
N PHE A 220 -15.30 -26.92 -20.18
CA PHE A 220 -15.75 -26.75 -21.55
C PHE A 220 -16.43 -28.03 -22.03
N ALA A 221 -17.58 -27.91 -22.69
CA ALA A 221 -18.22 -29.00 -23.38
C ALA A 221 -18.10 -28.79 -24.90
N GLY A 222 -18.02 -29.88 -25.66
CA GLY A 222 -17.87 -29.84 -27.09
C GLY A 222 -17.26 -31.11 -27.65
N THR A 223 -16.50 -31.01 -28.75
CA THR A 223 -15.87 -32.17 -29.40
C THR A 223 -14.42 -31.84 -29.78
N GLY A 224 -13.59 -32.87 -29.88
CA GLY A 224 -12.18 -32.78 -30.26
C GLY A 224 -11.25 -32.58 -29.08
N THR A 225 -9.97 -32.33 -29.36
CA THR A 225 -8.97 -32.05 -28.34
C THR A 225 -9.13 -30.61 -27.85
N LEU A 226 -9.29 -30.46 -26.53
CA LEU A 226 -9.41 -29.16 -25.89
C LEU A 226 -8.03 -28.67 -25.41
N ASN A 227 -7.61 -27.56 -25.97
CA ASN A 227 -6.45 -26.81 -25.52
C ASN A 227 -6.90 -25.53 -24.80
N VAL A 228 -6.32 -25.25 -23.62
CA VAL A 228 -6.73 -24.14 -22.78
C VAL A 228 -5.56 -23.20 -22.48
N TYR A 229 -5.88 -21.92 -22.32
CA TYR A 229 -4.94 -20.84 -21.99
C TYR A 229 -5.67 -19.78 -21.18
N GLY A 230 -4.92 -18.84 -20.64
CA GLY A 230 -5.47 -17.72 -19.88
C GLY A 230 -4.58 -17.31 -18.75
N ALA A 231 -5.11 -16.54 -17.83
CA ALA A 231 -4.33 -16.03 -16.73
C ALA A 231 -5.20 -15.68 -15.53
N ILE A 232 -4.59 -15.63 -14.37
CA ILE A 232 -5.14 -15.08 -13.14
C ILE A 232 -4.23 -13.98 -12.64
N TRP A 233 -4.83 -12.88 -12.23
CA TRP A 233 -4.15 -11.74 -11.61
C TRP A 233 -4.81 -11.39 -10.30
N ALA A 234 -4.04 -10.88 -9.39
CA ALA A 234 -4.53 -10.24 -8.19
C ALA A 234 -3.77 -8.95 -7.92
N ARG A 235 -4.50 -7.90 -7.54
CA ARG A 235 -3.92 -6.63 -7.10
C ARG A 235 -4.28 -6.39 -5.64
N ARG A 236 -3.28 -6.07 -4.82
CA ARG A 236 -3.52 -5.70 -3.42
C ARG A 236 -4.26 -4.37 -3.36
N ALA A 237 -5.43 -4.37 -2.75
CA ALA A 237 -6.29 -3.20 -2.63
C ALA A 237 -5.96 -2.38 -1.36
N ARG A 238 -5.50 -3.02 -0.28
CA ARG A 238 -5.03 -2.41 0.96
C ARG A 238 -4.24 -3.39 1.82
#